data_1831f548f76a268a11f290da73977a99
#
_entry.id   1831f548f76a268a11f290da73977a99
#
_cell.length_a   1.000
_cell.length_b   1.000
_cell.length_c   1.000
_cell.angle_alpha   90.00
_cell.angle_beta   90.00
_cell.angle_gamma   90.00
#
_symmetry.space_group_name_H-M   'P 1'
#
loop_
_entity.id
_entity.type
_entity.pdbx_description
1 polymer ?
#
loop_
_entity_poly.entity_id
_entity_poly.type
_entity_poly.pdbx_seq_one_letter_code
_entity_poly.pdbx_strand_id
1 'polypeptide(L)'
;MKNLARLCSVLVVFSLCSLGESPKSRNGDSIAIGSIADQGAIVGRLEIPRLHVSVVVREGAGPNILAVAAGHIEGTNLPGFSGNMGIAAHRDTFFGPLREIRLNDLITVKTLDGTYLYEVRSTEVVAPTDVGVLHQTSDAELTLVTCYPFHYKGPSPQRFIVHATRLANSIAEISGWTSQAEP
;
A
#
# COMPACT_ATOMS: atom_id res chain seq x y z
N MET A 1 -71.20 40.76 26.41
CA MET A 1 -71.26 40.38 27.84
C MET A 1 -69.84 39.99 28.27
N LYS A 2 -69.19 40.94 28.93
CA LYS A 2 -68.68 40.80 30.31
C LYS A 2 -67.64 39.74 30.43
N ASN A 3 -66.45 39.86 30.96
CA ASN A 3 -65.70 40.85 31.74
C ASN A 3 -64.20 40.31 31.69
N LEU A 4 -63.26 41.13 31.53
CA LEU A 4 -62.55 41.97 32.54
C LEU A 4 -61.64 41.19 33.46
N ALA A 5 -60.45 41.60 33.45
CA ALA A 5 -59.54 41.83 34.56
C ALA A 5 -58.25 40.94 34.62
N ARG A 6 -57.19 41.57 34.42
CA ARG A 6 -56.14 42.15 35.33
C ARG A 6 -54.96 41.21 35.50
N LEU A 7 -53.85 41.65 35.02
CA LEU A 7 -52.73 42.29 35.77
C LEU A 7 -52.01 41.32 36.74
N CYS A 8 -50.83 40.94 36.46
CA CYS A 8 -49.72 41.45 37.26
C CYS A 8 -48.35 41.09 36.68
N SER A 9 -47.63 42.10 36.49
CA SER A 9 -46.24 42.20 36.27
C SER A 9 -45.43 41.51 37.38
N VAL A 10 -44.42 40.70 37.02
CA VAL A 10 -43.18 40.65 37.79
C VAL A 10 -42.01 40.32 36.86
N LEU A 11 -41.22 41.30 36.62
CA LEU A 11 -39.88 41.17 36.13
C LEU A 11 -39.03 40.43 37.18
N VAL A 12 -38.41 39.32 36.76
CA VAL A 12 -37.22 38.85 37.43
C VAL A 12 -36.18 38.60 36.38
N VAL A 13 -35.28 39.56 36.34
CA VAL A 13 -33.99 39.42 35.70
C VAL A 13 -33.18 38.47 36.55
N PHE A 14 -32.78 37.33 35.98
CA PHE A 14 -31.66 36.59 36.50
C PHE A 14 -30.67 36.39 35.36
N SER A 15 -29.65 37.16 35.56
CA SER A 15 -28.36 37.13 34.91
C SER A 15 -27.63 35.84 35.23
N LEU A 16 -26.83 35.40 34.27
CA LEU A 16 -25.61 34.58 34.37
C LEU A 16 -25.74 33.12 34.75
N CYS A 17 -25.42 32.25 33.86
CA CYS A 17 -24.06 31.64 33.86
C CYS A 17 -23.89 30.83 32.56
N SER A 18 -23.07 31.33 31.70
CA SER A 18 -22.53 30.56 30.62
C SER A 18 -21.58 29.51 31.22
N LEU A 19 -22.06 28.33 31.41
CA LEU A 19 -21.20 27.16 31.58
C LEU A 19 -20.91 26.61 30.17
N GLY A 20 -19.67 26.82 29.76
CA GLY A 20 -19.14 26.26 28.53
C GLY A 20 -19.33 24.76 28.52
N GLU A 21 -20.15 24.28 27.61
CA GLU A 21 -20.12 22.88 27.22
C GLU A 21 -18.86 22.68 26.41
N SER A 22 -17.89 22.06 27.04
CA SER A 22 -16.74 21.47 26.37
C SER A 22 -17.26 20.48 25.34
N PRO A 23 -16.73 20.49 24.10
CA PRO A 23 -17.09 19.48 23.13
C PRO A 23 -16.69 18.10 23.67
N LYS A 24 -17.70 17.28 23.90
CA LYS A 24 -17.57 15.88 24.29
C LYS A 24 -16.74 15.17 23.23
N SER A 25 -15.49 14.88 23.60
CA SER A 25 -14.59 14.04 22.84
C SER A 25 -15.33 12.73 22.53
N ARG A 26 -15.67 12.52 21.27
CA ARG A 26 -16.07 11.22 20.77
C ARG A 26 -14.82 10.36 20.67
N ASN A 27 -14.49 9.69 21.76
CA ASN A 27 -13.58 8.56 21.72
C ASN A 27 -14.30 7.43 20.96
N GLY A 28 -13.72 7.02 19.86
CA GLY A 28 -14.16 5.81 19.18
C GLY A 28 -13.83 5.69 17.70
N ASP A 29 -13.14 6.65 17.11
CA ASP A 29 -12.53 6.38 15.81
C ASP A 29 -11.16 5.77 16.04
N SER A 30 -11.14 4.44 16.09
CA SER A 30 -9.94 3.70 15.75
C SER A 30 -9.62 4.06 14.31
N ILE A 31 -8.80 5.09 14.13
CA ILE A 31 -8.16 5.36 12.85
C ILE A 31 -7.37 4.10 12.54
N ALA A 32 -7.92 3.28 11.64
CA ALA A 32 -7.10 2.31 10.94
C ALA A 32 -5.93 3.11 10.38
N ILE A 33 -4.75 2.94 10.98
CA ILE A 33 -3.50 3.50 10.52
C ILE A 33 -3.06 2.66 9.30
N GLY A 34 -3.86 2.73 8.24
CA GLY A 34 -3.42 2.61 6.89
C GLY A 34 -3.47 4.03 6.36
N SER A 35 -2.40 4.80 6.59
CA SER A 35 -2.31 6.11 5.96
C SER A 35 -2.47 5.87 4.47
N ILE A 36 -3.51 6.45 3.90
CA ILE A 36 -3.63 6.65 2.46
C ILE A 36 -2.38 7.43 2.11
N ALA A 37 -1.34 6.72 1.64
CA ALA A 37 -0.14 7.37 1.16
C ALA A 37 -0.61 8.32 0.05
N ASP A 38 -0.19 9.56 0.12
CA ASP A 38 -0.58 10.57 -0.85
C ASP A 38 -0.24 10.05 -2.26
N GLN A 39 -1.18 10.13 -3.19
CA GLN A 39 -1.01 9.66 -4.57
C GLN A 39 0.31 10.17 -5.16
N GLY A 40 1.15 9.24 -5.62
CA GLY A 40 2.47 9.55 -6.13
C GLY A 40 3.59 9.68 -5.09
N ALA A 41 3.30 9.53 -3.78
CA ALA A 41 4.33 9.43 -2.75
C ALA A 41 5.28 8.24 -3.02
N ILE A 42 6.54 8.36 -2.63
CA ILE A 42 7.49 7.26 -2.78
C ILE A 42 7.21 6.22 -1.70
N VAL A 43 6.86 5.00 -2.13
CA VAL A 43 6.72 3.83 -1.27
C VAL A 43 8.07 3.19 -1.01
N GLY A 44 8.93 3.12 -2.04
CA GLY A 44 10.23 2.51 -1.92
C GLY A 44 10.90 2.26 -3.27
N ARG A 45 11.81 1.28 -3.29
CA ARG A 45 12.51 0.81 -4.49
C ARG A 45 12.41 -0.71 -4.59
N LEU A 46 11.98 -1.19 -5.73
CA LEU A 46 11.97 -2.62 -6.05
C LEU A 46 13.21 -2.99 -6.87
N GLU A 47 13.86 -4.07 -6.49
CA GLU A 47 15.04 -4.60 -7.18
C GLU A 47 14.88 -6.10 -7.43
N ILE A 48 15.30 -6.56 -8.63
CA ILE A 48 15.41 -7.97 -9.00
C ILE A 48 16.81 -8.13 -9.59
N PRO A 49 17.84 -8.46 -8.78
CA PRO A 49 19.24 -8.40 -9.20
C PRO A 49 19.54 -9.24 -10.44
N ARG A 50 19.01 -10.47 -10.50
CA ARG A 50 19.26 -11.36 -11.65
C ARG A 50 18.74 -10.80 -12.98
N LEU A 51 17.69 -10.02 -12.94
CA LEU A 51 17.08 -9.39 -14.11
C LEU A 51 17.54 -7.94 -14.35
N HIS A 52 18.46 -7.44 -13.51
CA HIS A 52 18.93 -6.05 -13.55
C HIS A 52 17.78 -5.03 -13.46
N VAL A 53 16.70 -5.40 -12.76
CA VAL A 53 15.57 -4.49 -12.48
C VAL A 53 15.89 -3.67 -11.24
N SER A 54 15.76 -2.36 -11.33
CA SER A 54 15.78 -1.44 -10.19
C SER A 54 14.88 -0.26 -10.52
N VAL A 55 13.75 -0.13 -9.82
CA VAL A 55 12.72 0.86 -10.10
C VAL A 55 12.16 1.46 -8.81
N VAL A 56 11.88 2.76 -8.82
CA VAL A 56 11.15 3.43 -7.76
C VAL A 56 9.69 2.97 -7.78
N VAL A 57 9.14 2.69 -6.61
CA VAL A 57 7.72 2.38 -6.41
C VAL A 57 7.05 3.60 -5.81
N ARG A 58 5.97 4.05 -6.43
CA ARG A 58 5.13 5.16 -5.96
C ARG A 58 3.74 4.67 -5.64
N GLU A 59 3.04 5.39 -4.78
CA GLU A 59 1.64 5.12 -4.47
C GLU A 59 0.73 5.41 -5.66
N GLY A 60 -0.16 4.46 -5.97
CA GLY A 60 -1.06 4.51 -7.11
C GLY A 60 -0.51 3.84 -8.37
N ALA A 61 -1.41 3.29 -9.18
CA ALA A 61 -1.08 2.63 -10.44
C ALA A 61 -1.73 3.32 -11.66
N GLY A 62 -1.98 4.63 -11.55
CA GLY A 62 -2.51 5.43 -12.65
C GLY A 62 -1.48 5.72 -13.75
N PRO A 63 -1.94 6.13 -14.95
CA PRO A 63 -1.06 6.32 -16.12
C PRO A 63 0.12 7.27 -15.85
N ASN A 64 -0.09 8.34 -15.11
CA ASN A 64 0.95 9.32 -14.79
C ASN A 64 2.08 8.72 -13.92
N ILE A 65 1.72 7.83 -13.00
CA ILE A 65 2.69 7.12 -12.14
C ILE A 65 3.45 6.10 -12.98
N LEU A 66 2.73 5.25 -13.71
CA LEU A 66 3.33 4.17 -14.50
C LEU A 66 4.22 4.68 -15.64
N ALA A 67 4.05 5.92 -16.08
CA ALA A 67 4.93 6.54 -17.08
C ALA A 67 6.37 6.73 -16.55
N VAL A 68 6.57 6.89 -15.24
CA VAL A 68 7.85 7.28 -14.63
C VAL A 68 8.35 6.33 -13.54
N ALA A 69 7.52 5.42 -13.05
CA ALA A 69 7.82 4.54 -11.92
C ALA A 69 7.02 3.23 -12.02
N ALA A 70 7.30 2.28 -11.15
CA ALA A 70 6.34 1.25 -10.78
C ALA A 70 5.32 1.83 -9.80
N GLY A 71 4.08 1.32 -9.83
CA GLY A 71 3.00 1.80 -9.01
C GLY A 71 2.55 0.77 -7.98
N HIS A 72 2.44 1.15 -6.72
CA HIS A 72 1.76 0.36 -5.71
C HIS A 72 0.25 0.38 -6.01
N ILE A 73 -0.37 -0.80 -6.03
CA ILE A 73 -1.80 -0.93 -6.33
C ILE A 73 -2.60 -0.59 -5.09
N GLU A 74 -3.41 0.45 -5.17
CA GLU A 74 -4.27 0.92 -4.07
C GLU A 74 -5.15 -0.20 -3.51
N GLY A 75 -5.30 -0.22 -2.19
CA GLY A 75 -6.08 -1.24 -1.49
C GLY A 75 -5.34 -2.55 -1.23
N THR A 76 -4.10 -2.68 -1.70
CA THR A 76 -3.18 -3.75 -1.31
C THR A 76 -2.29 -3.30 -0.14
N ASN A 77 -1.59 -4.22 0.50
CA ASN A 77 -0.78 -3.88 1.67
C ASN A 77 0.55 -3.23 1.29
N LEU A 78 1.14 -2.53 2.24
CA LEU A 78 2.48 -1.95 2.13
C LEU A 78 3.55 -2.94 2.60
N PRO A 79 4.84 -2.75 2.21
CA PRO A 79 5.93 -3.59 2.67
C PRO A 79 6.02 -3.60 4.19
N GLY A 80 6.28 -4.76 4.77
CA GLY A 80 6.42 -4.92 6.23
C GLY A 80 5.16 -5.46 6.92
N PHE A 81 4.01 -5.34 6.31
CA PHE A 81 2.75 -5.88 6.84
C PHE A 81 2.47 -7.29 6.29
N SER A 82 1.63 -8.06 7.01
CA SER A 82 1.03 -9.28 6.48
C SER A 82 0.00 -8.92 5.41
N GLY A 83 -0.26 -9.85 4.49
CA GLY A 83 -1.15 -9.64 3.37
C GLY A 83 -0.41 -9.43 2.07
N ASN A 84 -1.14 -9.22 0.99
CA ASN A 84 -0.60 -9.13 -0.36
C ASN A 84 -0.32 -7.68 -0.76
N MET A 85 0.91 -7.39 -1.16
CA MET A 85 1.34 -6.11 -1.74
C MET A 85 1.31 -6.23 -3.27
N GLY A 86 0.52 -5.40 -3.94
CA GLY A 86 0.46 -5.34 -5.40
C GLY A 86 1.36 -4.24 -5.97
N ILE A 87 2.20 -4.57 -6.96
CA ILE A 87 3.00 -3.59 -7.70
C ILE A 87 2.79 -3.78 -9.19
N ALA A 88 2.40 -2.71 -9.89
CA ALA A 88 2.22 -2.70 -11.33
C ALA A 88 3.31 -1.89 -12.04
N ALA A 89 3.70 -2.31 -13.25
CA ALA A 89 4.51 -1.50 -14.15
C ALA A 89 4.31 -1.94 -15.61
N HIS A 90 4.71 -1.07 -16.54
CA HIS A 90 4.62 -1.39 -17.96
C HIS A 90 5.61 -2.49 -18.38
N ARG A 91 5.14 -3.42 -19.24
CA ARG A 91 5.95 -4.48 -19.86
C ARG A 91 7.02 -3.94 -20.82
N ASP A 92 6.81 -2.75 -21.34
CA ASP A 92 7.71 -2.15 -22.34
C ASP A 92 8.82 -1.33 -21.66
N THR A 93 8.77 -1.16 -20.35
CA THR A 93 9.74 -0.40 -19.54
C THR A 93 10.24 -1.23 -18.37
N PHE A 94 9.82 -0.90 -17.16
CA PHE A 94 10.38 -1.43 -15.91
C PHE A 94 10.17 -2.94 -15.72
N PHE A 95 9.03 -3.48 -16.17
CA PHE A 95 8.69 -4.90 -16.04
C PHE A 95 8.87 -5.72 -17.33
N GLY A 96 9.50 -5.15 -18.36
CA GLY A 96 9.93 -5.90 -19.54
C GLY A 96 10.80 -7.12 -19.23
N PRO A 97 11.80 -7.02 -18.33
CA PRO A 97 12.64 -8.15 -17.95
C PRO A 97 11.91 -9.29 -17.23
N LEU A 98 10.68 -9.08 -16.71
CA LEU A 98 9.90 -10.15 -16.06
C LEU A 98 9.57 -11.31 -16.99
N ARG A 99 9.70 -11.17 -18.31
CA ARG A 99 9.62 -12.29 -19.26
C ARG A 99 10.62 -13.41 -18.97
N GLU A 100 11.69 -13.10 -18.24
CA GLU A 100 12.77 -14.03 -17.88
C GLU A 100 12.75 -14.41 -16.40
N ILE A 101 11.71 -14.01 -15.66
CA ILE A 101 11.56 -14.33 -14.23
C ILE A 101 11.46 -15.86 -14.03
N ARG A 102 12.01 -16.34 -12.94
CA ARG A 102 12.05 -17.76 -12.60
C ARG A 102 11.63 -17.99 -11.16
N LEU A 103 11.19 -19.19 -10.85
CA LEU A 103 11.00 -19.64 -9.48
C LEU A 103 12.30 -19.44 -8.70
N ASN A 104 12.16 -19.07 -7.43
CA ASN A 104 13.23 -18.78 -6.48
C ASN A 104 14.08 -17.53 -6.83
N ASP A 105 13.68 -16.72 -7.81
CA ASP A 105 14.28 -15.40 -7.96
C ASP A 105 13.98 -14.54 -6.74
N LEU A 106 14.99 -13.75 -6.35
CA LEU A 106 14.86 -12.84 -5.21
C LEU A 106 14.42 -11.46 -5.68
N ILE A 107 13.43 -10.93 -4.99
CA ILE A 107 12.91 -9.58 -5.17
C ILE A 107 13.10 -8.83 -3.86
N THR A 108 13.74 -7.69 -3.91
CA THR A 108 13.95 -6.84 -2.75
C THR A 108 13.10 -5.58 -2.86
N VAL A 109 12.37 -5.24 -1.81
CA VAL A 109 11.68 -3.95 -1.67
C VAL A 109 12.33 -3.18 -0.53
N LYS A 110 12.97 -2.05 -0.87
CA LYS A 110 13.63 -1.15 0.08
C LYS A 110 12.75 0.06 0.33
N THR A 111 12.47 0.34 1.59
CA THR A 111 11.70 1.51 2.06
C THR A 111 12.52 2.31 3.05
N LEU A 112 11.96 3.39 3.59
CA LEU A 112 12.57 4.13 4.70
C LEU A 112 12.60 3.31 6.00
N ASP A 113 11.63 2.40 6.16
CA ASP A 113 11.46 1.60 7.38
C ASP A 113 12.26 0.29 7.36
N GLY A 114 12.76 -0.13 6.18
CA GLY A 114 13.53 -1.36 6.08
C GLY A 114 13.65 -1.93 4.68
N THR A 115 14.27 -3.10 4.64
CA THR A 115 14.46 -3.90 3.42
C THR A 115 13.72 -5.21 3.57
N TYR A 116 12.88 -5.53 2.59
CA TYR A 116 12.02 -6.70 2.59
C TYR A 116 12.40 -7.59 1.42
N LEU A 117 12.73 -8.84 1.72
CA LEU A 117 13.15 -9.82 0.74
C LEU A 117 12.01 -10.81 0.46
N TYR A 118 11.72 -11.00 -0.82
CA TYR A 118 10.70 -11.92 -1.31
C TYR A 118 11.32 -12.92 -2.26
N GLU A 119 10.77 -14.13 -2.30
CA GLU A 119 11.16 -15.18 -3.21
C GLU A 119 10.02 -15.58 -4.11
N VAL A 120 10.24 -15.62 -5.42
CA VAL A 120 9.22 -15.97 -6.42
C VAL A 120 8.77 -17.42 -6.24
N ARG A 121 7.45 -17.61 -6.10
CA ARG A 121 6.81 -18.92 -5.89
C ARG A 121 6.07 -19.41 -7.12
N SER A 122 5.43 -18.51 -7.86
CA SER A 122 4.71 -18.87 -9.08
C SER A 122 4.58 -17.71 -10.03
N THR A 123 4.22 -18.03 -11.27
CA THR A 123 3.80 -17.06 -12.27
C THR A 123 2.55 -17.58 -12.98
N GLU A 124 1.69 -16.68 -13.41
CA GLU A 124 0.50 -17.02 -14.17
C GLU A 124 0.10 -15.92 -15.16
N VAL A 125 -0.80 -16.26 -16.07
CA VAL A 125 -1.38 -15.32 -17.03
C VAL A 125 -2.89 -15.31 -16.84
N VAL A 126 -3.44 -14.12 -16.57
CA VAL A 126 -4.86 -13.95 -16.24
C VAL A 126 -5.54 -12.90 -17.13
N ALA A 127 -6.86 -12.87 -17.11
CA ALA A 127 -7.63 -11.81 -17.75
C ALA A 127 -7.41 -10.46 -17.01
N PRO A 128 -7.53 -9.31 -17.70
CA PRO A 128 -7.37 -8.00 -17.06
C PRO A 128 -8.38 -7.72 -15.94
N THR A 129 -9.50 -8.42 -15.95
CA THR A 129 -10.58 -8.32 -14.97
C THR A 129 -10.42 -9.25 -13.77
N ASP A 130 -9.43 -10.14 -13.80
CA ASP A 130 -9.15 -11.04 -12.69
C ASP A 130 -8.34 -10.32 -11.62
N VAL A 131 -9.06 -9.70 -10.70
CA VAL A 131 -8.49 -9.02 -9.54
C VAL A 131 -8.23 -9.97 -8.36
N GLY A 132 -8.62 -11.24 -8.50
CA GLY A 132 -8.43 -12.26 -7.48
C GLY A 132 -6.96 -12.47 -7.10
N VAL A 133 -6.06 -12.25 -8.04
CA VAL A 133 -4.60 -12.30 -7.83
C VAL A 133 -4.07 -11.28 -6.79
N LEU A 134 -4.88 -10.28 -6.44
CA LEU A 134 -4.56 -9.23 -5.46
C LEU A 134 -5.28 -9.43 -4.12
N HIS A 135 -6.02 -10.53 -3.93
CA HIS A 135 -6.69 -10.78 -2.66
C HIS A 135 -5.69 -10.80 -1.52
N GLN A 136 -6.17 -10.33 -0.37
CA GLN A 136 -5.38 -10.33 0.86
C GLN A 136 -5.15 -11.77 1.34
N THR A 137 -3.95 -12.02 1.84
CA THR A 137 -3.51 -13.31 2.37
C THR A 137 -3.13 -13.17 3.84
N SER A 138 -2.97 -14.29 4.56
CA SER A 138 -2.47 -14.27 5.93
C SER A 138 -0.97 -14.00 6.01
N ASP A 139 -0.26 -14.39 4.97
CA ASP A 139 1.20 -14.27 4.88
C ASP A 139 1.60 -12.98 4.16
N ALA A 140 2.81 -12.52 4.38
CA ALA A 140 3.34 -11.37 3.66
C ALA A 140 3.74 -11.79 2.24
N GLU A 141 2.99 -11.33 1.26
CA GLU A 141 3.17 -11.66 -0.15
C GLU A 141 3.39 -10.40 -1.00
N LEU A 142 3.98 -10.62 -2.16
CA LEU A 142 4.19 -9.61 -3.19
C LEU A 142 3.66 -10.14 -4.52
N THR A 143 2.77 -9.39 -5.15
CA THR A 143 2.23 -9.66 -6.48
C THR A 143 2.70 -8.60 -7.46
N LEU A 144 3.52 -8.98 -8.46
CA LEU A 144 3.89 -8.08 -9.56
C LEU A 144 2.93 -8.28 -10.72
N VAL A 145 2.45 -7.17 -11.28
CA VAL A 145 1.46 -7.15 -12.36
C VAL A 145 2.01 -6.39 -13.56
N THR A 146 1.99 -7.01 -14.73
CA THR A 146 2.31 -6.34 -15.98
C THR A 146 1.43 -6.81 -17.12
N CYS A 147 1.48 -6.10 -18.24
CA CYS A 147 0.74 -6.48 -19.44
C CYS A 147 1.33 -7.71 -20.13
N TYR A 148 0.48 -8.55 -20.73
CA TYR A 148 0.85 -9.75 -21.48
C TYR A 148 0.04 -9.84 -22.80
N PRO A 149 0.60 -10.37 -23.91
CA PRO A 149 1.99 -10.88 -24.10
C PRO A 149 3.06 -9.78 -24.15
N PHE A 150 4.31 -10.12 -23.81
CA PHE A 150 5.42 -9.17 -23.76
C PHE A 150 5.75 -8.52 -25.10
N HIS A 151 5.58 -9.20 -26.22
CA HIS A 151 5.88 -8.73 -27.57
C HIS A 151 4.64 -8.23 -28.34
N TYR A 152 3.54 -8.01 -27.65
CA TYR A 152 2.27 -7.61 -28.27
C TYR A 152 2.22 -6.08 -28.47
N LYS A 153 1.81 -5.64 -29.66
CA LYS A 153 1.56 -4.23 -29.96
C LYS A 153 0.07 -3.90 -29.81
N GLY A 154 -0.24 -2.88 -29.00
CA GLY A 154 -1.60 -2.42 -28.76
C GLY A 154 -2.14 -2.79 -27.35
N PRO A 155 -3.45 -2.60 -27.12
CA PRO A 155 -4.09 -2.91 -25.84
C PRO A 155 -3.91 -4.38 -25.46
N SER A 156 -3.34 -4.64 -24.30
CA SER A 156 -2.98 -5.96 -23.85
C SER A 156 -4.20 -6.78 -23.44
N PRO A 157 -4.43 -7.97 -24.03
CA PRO A 157 -5.58 -8.81 -23.69
C PRO A 157 -5.47 -9.49 -22.32
N GLN A 158 -4.27 -9.58 -21.75
CA GLN A 158 -3.99 -10.33 -20.52
C GLN A 158 -3.00 -9.60 -19.62
N ARG A 159 -2.83 -10.16 -18.42
CA ARG A 159 -1.82 -9.74 -17.44
C ARG A 159 -0.91 -10.91 -17.12
N PHE A 160 0.39 -10.62 -17.00
CA PHE A 160 1.38 -11.52 -16.45
C PHE A 160 1.55 -11.19 -14.97
N ILE A 161 1.43 -12.20 -14.14
CA ILE A 161 1.46 -12.12 -12.69
C ILE A 161 2.67 -12.87 -12.17
N VAL A 162 3.35 -12.31 -11.19
CA VAL A 162 4.42 -12.97 -10.43
C VAL A 162 4.01 -12.94 -8.97
N HIS A 163 3.91 -14.10 -8.35
CA HIS A 163 3.67 -14.24 -6.91
C HIS A 163 4.96 -14.56 -6.19
N ALA A 164 5.24 -13.82 -5.13
CA ALA A 164 6.42 -14.01 -4.30
C ALA A 164 6.03 -13.94 -2.82
N THR A 165 6.64 -14.77 -2.00
CA THR A 165 6.41 -14.83 -0.55
C THR A 165 7.61 -14.21 0.16
N ARG A 166 7.34 -13.43 1.20
CA ARG A 166 8.38 -12.82 2.02
C ARG A 166 9.20 -13.88 2.74
N LEU A 167 10.52 -13.75 2.66
CA LEU A 167 11.44 -14.55 3.46
C LEU A 167 11.50 -13.97 4.88
N ALA A 168 11.25 -14.81 5.88
CA ALA A 168 11.40 -14.42 7.27
C ALA A 168 12.88 -14.15 7.57
N ASN A 169 13.18 -13.01 8.25
CA ASN A 169 14.47 -12.71 8.85
C ASN A 169 15.70 -12.52 7.92
N SER A 170 15.62 -11.64 6.93
CA SER A 170 16.80 -11.31 6.13
C SER A 170 17.65 -10.12 6.63
N ILE A 171 17.29 -9.46 7.74
CA ILE A 171 18.03 -8.27 8.22
C ILE A 171 18.75 -8.50 9.57
N ALA A 172 18.29 -9.42 10.41
CA ALA A 172 18.90 -9.67 11.73
C ALA A 172 20.23 -10.41 11.66
N GLU A 173 20.52 -11.14 10.59
CA GLU A 173 21.74 -11.95 10.49
C GLU A 173 22.92 -11.24 9.82
N ILE A 174 22.70 -10.19 9.03
CA ILE A 174 23.79 -9.45 8.39
C ILE A 174 24.46 -8.46 9.37
N SER A 175 23.76 -8.01 10.41
CA SER A 175 24.34 -7.16 11.46
C SER A 175 25.05 -7.93 12.58
N GLY A 176 24.95 -9.25 12.60
CA GLY A 176 25.56 -10.10 13.62
C GLY A 176 27.01 -10.53 13.33
N TRP A 177 27.58 -10.22 12.16
CA TRP A 177 28.90 -10.76 11.79
C TRP A 177 30.08 -9.81 12.02
N THR A 178 29.91 -8.73 12.74
CA THR A 178 31.01 -7.80 13.07
C THR A 178 31.40 -7.75 14.56
N SER A 179 31.15 -8.79 15.34
CA SER A 179 31.54 -8.77 16.76
C SER A 179 32.24 -10.04 17.26
N GLN A 180 33.02 -10.75 16.40
CA GLN A 180 33.96 -11.75 16.91
C GLN A 180 35.21 -11.79 16.03
N ALA A 181 36.07 -10.81 16.20
CA ALA A 181 37.50 -10.95 15.93
C ALA A 181 38.23 -9.90 16.75
N GLU A 182 38.68 -10.32 17.96
CA GLU A 182 40.05 -9.98 18.39
C GLU A 182 40.40 -10.82 19.63
N PRO A 183 41.58 -11.40 19.64
CA PRO A 183 42.16 -12.11 20.79
C PRO A 183 42.71 -11.15 21.82
#